data_b9fd2b52ee6696f4a4260b4f8f5c10e1
#
_entry.id   b9fd2b52ee6696f4a4260b4f8f5c10e1
#
_cell.length_a   1.000
_cell.length_b   1.000
_cell.length_c   1.000
_cell.angle_alpha   90.00
_cell.angle_beta   90.00
_cell.angle_gamma   90.00
#
_symmetry.space_group_name_H-M   'P 1'
#
loop_
_entity.id
_entity.type
_entity.pdbx_description
1 polymer ?
#
loop_
_entity_poly.entity_id
_entity_poly.type
_entity_poly.pdbx_seq_one_letter_code
_entity_poly.pdbx_strand_id
1 'polypeptide(L)'
;MPRLYLVLPLLGVFFAGGCSPPPFDAAAEARKLLQRDAEWAQAASDGKDIDKIVSYWSDDARVIEPGQPVYEGKTAIRAYVIASLKTPGFKIHWVSEKPVFSPDGKMAYMPGVDEMTVPGPSGAIMTVHMRGISIWRRDPDGEWRCVVDIANESPPA
;
A
#
# COMPACT_ATOMS: atom_id res chain seq x y z
N MET A 1 56.40 52.55 27.66
CA MET A 1 55.48 52.43 26.48
C MET A 1 55.03 51.01 26.42
N PRO A 2 53.77 50.66 26.80
CA PRO A 2 53.23 49.29 26.71
C PRO A 2 52.71 49.03 25.30
N ARG A 3 53.12 47.93 24.72
CA ARG A 3 52.65 47.42 23.43
C ARG A 3 51.32 46.73 23.62
N LEU A 4 50.24 47.25 22.97
CA LEU A 4 48.89 46.69 22.93
C LEU A 4 48.88 45.62 21.85
N TYR A 5 48.71 44.34 22.25
CA TYR A 5 48.47 43.22 21.32
C TYR A 5 46.99 43.13 21.02
N LEU A 6 46.62 43.43 19.77
CA LEU A 6 45.26 43.26 19.26
C LEU A 6 45.04 41.77 18.92
N VAL A 7 44.23 41.05 19.70
CA VAL A 7 43.83 39.68 19.44
C VAL A 7 42.56 39.75 18.60
N LEU A 8 42.66 39.41 17.31
CA LEU A 8 41.49 39.24 16.44
C LEU A 8 40.84 37.87 16.69
N PRO A 9 39.54 37.77 17.01
CA PRO A 9 38.87 36.49 17.09
C PRO A 9 38.60 35.97 15.67
N LEU A 10 39.13 34.78 15.36
CA LEU A 10 38.83 34.02 14.14
C LEU A 10 37.38 33.45 14.25
N LEU A 11 36.43 34.08 13.57
CA LEU A 11 35.07 33.57 13.46
C LEU A 11 35.08 32.35 12.52
N GLY A 12 35.07 31.16 13.07
CA GLY A 12 34.91 29.92 12.32
C GLY A 12 33.48 29.82 11.79
N VAL A 13 33.30 29.97 10.48
CA VAL A 13 32.04 29.69 9.80
C VAL A 13 31.87 28.17 9.65
N PHE A 14 31.07 27.54 10.51
CA PHE A 14 30.66 26.16 10.32
C PHE A 14 29.66 26.10 9.17
N PHE A 15 30.08 25.67 8.00
CA PHE A 15 29.18 25.20 6.96
C PHE A 15 28.54 23.86 7.41
N ALA A 16 27.37 23.90 7.98
CA ALA A 16 26.54 22.72 8.11
C ALA A 16 26.11 22.29 6.68
N GLY A 17 26.86 21.38 6.08
CA GLY A 17 26.48 20.72 4.84
C GLY A 17 25.19 19.97 5.06
N GLY A 18 24.07 20.59 4.71
CA GLY A 18 22.76 19.93 4.71
C GLY A 18 22.79 18.81 3.67
N CYS A 19 22.86 17.55 4.11
CA CYS A 19 22.54 16.41 3.25
C CYS A 19 21.08 16.54 2.83
N SER A 20 20.82 17.08 1.65
CA SER A 20 19.49 16.98 1.04
C SER A 20 19.22 15.49 0.79
N PRO A 21 18.03 14.99 1.13
CA PRO A 21 17.67 13.63 0.78
C PRO A 21 17.79 13.44 -0.74
N PRO A 22 18.16 12.24 -1.21
CA PRO A 22 18.28 11.99 -2.63
C PRO A 22 16.91 12.25 -3.31
N PRO A 23 16.91 12.71 -4.57
CA PRO A 23 15.68 12.94 -5.32
C PRO A 23 14.86 11.64 -5.41
N PHE A 24 13.54 11.76 -5.42
CA PHE A 24 12.62 10.63 -5.54
C PHE A 24 12.82 9.90 -6.87
N ASP A 25 13.25 8.64 -6.83
CA ASP A 25 13.37 7.77 -8.01
C ASP A 25 12.05 7.01 -8.22
N ALA A 26 11.17 7.59 -9.02
CA ALA A 26 9.87 7.01 -9.33
C ALA A 26 9.97 5.62 -9.97
N ALA A 27 11.01 5.35 -10.78
CA ALA A 27 11.17 4.05 -11.44
C ALA A 27 11.59 2.95 -10.44
N ALA A 28 12.48 3.27 -9.51
CA ALA A 28 12.88 2.35 -8.45
C ALA A 28 11.73 2.09 -7.49
N GLU A 29 10.99 3.13 -7.08
CA GLU A 29 9.85 2.98 -6.18
C GLU A 29 8.68 2.24 -6.84
N ALA A 30 8.45 2.41 -8.16
CA ALA A 30 7.46 1.64 -8.89
C ALA A 30 7.76 0.13 -8.89
N ARG A 31 9.02 -0.26 -9.07
CA ARG A 31 9.41 -1.67 -9.00
C ARG A 31 9.16 -2.25 -7.60
N LYS A 32 9.53 -1.52 -6.55
CA LYS A 32 9.31 -1.95 -5.16
C LYS A 32 7.83 -2.12 -4.85
N LEU A 33 7.01 -1.15 -5.26
CA LEU A 33 5.59 -1.18 -4.96
C LEU A 33 4.88 -2.30 -5.74
N LEU A 34 5.19 -2.51 -7.02
CA LEU A 34 4.66 -3.62 -7.81
C LEU A 34 5.09 -4.98 -7.26
N GLN A 35 6.33 -5.12 -6.81
CA GLN A 35 6.78 -6.35 -6.17
C GLN A 35 6.02 -6.60 -4.86
N ARG A 36 5.85 -5.58 -4.03
CA ARG A 36 5.12 -5.68 -2.77
C ARG A 36 3.66 -6.07 -2.98
N ASP A 37 3.01 -5.47 -3.97
CA ASP A 37 1.63 -5.78 -4.34
C ASP A 37 1.49 -7.22 -4.86
N ALA A 38 2.41 -7.68 -5.71
CA ALA A 38 2.43 -9.06 -6.18
C ALA A 38 2.66 -10.09 -5.05
N GLU A 39 3.52 -9.77 -4.09
CA GLU A 39 3.72 -10.58 -2.88
C GLU A 39 2.45 -10.63 -2.02
N TRP A 40 1.71 -9.53 -1.96
CA TRP A 40 0.42 -9.47 -1.27
C TRP A 40 -0.64 -10.31 -1.98
N ALA A 41 -0.78 -10.17 -3.32
CA ALA A 41 -1.68 -10.99 -4.12
C ALA A 41 -1.40 -12.49 -3.94
N GLN A 42 -0.13 -12.89 -3.93
CA GLN A 42 0.25 -14.27 -3.69
C GLN A 42 -0.11 -14.74 -2.26
N ALA A 43 0.15 -13.92 -1.24
CA ALA A 43 -0.19 -14.25 0.15
C ALA A 43 -1.72 -14.40 0.34
N ALA A 44 -2.51 -13.52 -0.29
CA ALA A 44 -3.97 -13.57 -0.26
C ALA A 44 -4.51 -14.82 -1.00
N SER A 45 -3.96 -15.14 -2.16
CA SER A 45 -4.31 -16.34 -2.93
C SER A 45 -3.98 -17.63 -2.18
N ASP A 46 -2.86 -17.68 -1.47
CA ASP A 46 -2.49 -18.82 -0.62
C ASP A 46 -3.39 -18.96 0.61
N GLY A 47 -3.86 -17.85 1.17
CA GLY A 47 -4.78 -17.79 2.30
C GLY A 47 -4.27 -18.41 3.61
N LYS A 48 -2.96 -18.63 3.74
CA LYS A 48 -2.37 -19.40 4.86
C LYS A 48 -1.93 -18.52 6.03
N ASP A 49 -1.41 -17.34 5.73
CA ASP A 49 -0.81 -16.43 6.72
C ASP A 49 -1.61 -15.13 6.79
N ILE A 50 -2.59 -15.11 7.68
CA ILE A 50 -3.48 -13.95 7.87
C ILE A 50 -2.68 -12.73 8.36
N ASP A 51 -1.66 -12.92 9.20
CA ASP A 51 -0.85 -11.83 9.71
C ASP A 51 -0.08 -11.16 8.58
N LYS A 52 0.51 -11.96 7.69
CA LYS A 52 1.16 -11.47 6.49
C LYS A 52 0.19 -10.73 5.57
N ILE A 53 -0.97 -11.31 5.26
CA ILE A 53 -1.99 -10.67 4.41
C ILE A 53 -2.39 -9.31 4.97
N VAL A 54 -2.67 -9.23 6.28
CA VAL A 54 -3.10 -7.99 6.93
C VAL A 54 -1.96 -6.97 7.09
N SER A 55 -0.71 -7.39 7.05
CA SER A 55 0.46 -6.50 7.19
C SER A 55 0.63 -5.51 6.04
N TYR A 56 0.03 -5.78 4.88
CA TYR A 56 0.11 -4.89 3.73
C TYR A 56 -0.77 -3.64 3.86
N TRP A 57 -1.84 -3.68 4.68
CA TRP A 57 -2.62 -2.49 5.02
C TRP A 57 -1.98 -1.68 6.15
N SER A 58 -2.19 -0.37 6.11
CA SER A 58 -1.88 0.51 7.24
C SER A 58 -2.88 0.31 8.39
N ASP A 59 -2.55 0.80 9.59
CA ASP A 59 -3.43 0.65 10.75
C ASP A 59 -4.75 1.42 10.61
N ASP A 60 -4.74 2.50 9.82
CA ASP A 60 -5.88 3.37 9.51
C ASP A 60 -6.52 3.09 8.14
N ALA A 61 -6.21 1.95 7.53
CA ALA A 61 -6.69 1.60 6.19
C ALA A 61 -8.21 1.43 6.13
N ARG A 62 -8.73 1.57 4.90
CA ARG A 62 -10.13 1.32 4.56
C ARG A 62 -10.23 0.34 3.41
N VAL A 63 -11.12 -0.63 3.54
CA VAL A 63 -11.51 -1.54 2.47
C VAL A 63 -12.97 -1.28 2.12
N ILE A 64 -13.25 -1.09 0.83
CA ILE A 64 -14.56 -0.72 0.30
C ILE A 64 -14.94 -1.74 -0.78
N GLU A 65 -15.87 -2.62 -0.42
CA GLU A 65 -16.37 -3.69 -1.29
C GLU A 65 -17.82 -3.46 -1.69
N PRO A 66 -18.24 -3.90 -2.89
CA PRO A 66 -19.63 -3.77 -3.33
C PRO A 66 -20.61 -4.42 -2.34
N GLY A 67 -21.62 -3.67 -1.92
CA GLY A 67 -22.68 -4.17 -1.07
C GLY A 67 -22.28 -4.50 0.37
N GLN A 68 -21.06 -4.17 0.78
CA GLN A 68 -20.54 -4.38 2.13
C GLN A 68 -20.39 -3.04 2.88
N PRO A 69 -20.44 -3.05 4.21
CA PRO A 69 -19.99 -1.93 5.01
C PRO A 69 -18.52 -1.63 4.74
N VAL A 70 -18.10 -0.38 4.91
CA VAL A 70 -16.69 -0.02 4.87
C VAL A 70 -15.95 -0.67 6.07
N TYR A 71 -14.89 -1.41 5.81
CA TYR A 71 -14.04 -1.96 6.86
C TYR A 71 -12.95 -0.95 7.19
N GLU A 72 -13.03 -0.36 8.39
CA GLU A 72 -12.10 0.68 8.84
C GLU A 72 -11.12 0.15 9.87
N GLY A 73 -9.83 0.35 9.59
CA GLY A 73 -8.72 -0.04 10.45
C GLY A 73 -8.39 -1.52 10.40
N LYS A 74 -7.16 -1.83 10.77
CA LYS A 74 -6.56 -3.17 10.64
C LYS A 74 -7.37 -4.27 11.35
N THR A 75 -8.02 -3.95 12.48
CA THR A 75 -8.83 -4.93 13.22
C THR A 75 -10.07 -5.38 12.43
N ALA A 76 -10.80 -4.42 11.85
CA ALA A 76 -11.99 -4.73 11.03
C ALA A 76 -11.59 -5.45 9.72
N ILE A 77 -10.50 -5.01 9.08
CA ILE A 77 -9.95 -5.63 7.88
C ILE A 77 -9.50 -7.07 8.17
N ARG A 78 -8.88 -7.33 9.32
CA ARG A 78 -8.51 -8.69 9.73
C ARG A 78 -9.73 -9.60 9.88
N ALA A 79 -10.79 -9.10 10.49
CA ALA A 79 -12.04 -9.87 10.62
C ALA A 79 -12.66 -10.17 9.25
N TYR A 80 -12.65 -9.21 8.34
CA TYR A 80 -13.07 -9.38 6.94
C TYR A 80 -12.25 -10.46 6.22
N VAL A 81 -10.92 -10.41 6.27
CA VAL A 81 -10.03 -11.42 5.67
C VAL A 81 -10.32 -12.82 6.21
N ILE A 82 -10.47 -12.96 7.54
CA ILE A 82 -10.79 -14.23 8.18
C ILE A 82 -12.16 -14.77 7.69
N ALA A 83 -13.15 -13.91 7.58
CA ALA A 83 -14.49 -14.30 7.10
C ALA A 83 -14.45 -14.74 5.64
N SER A 84 -13.76 -14.00 4.78
CA SER A 84 -13.57 -14.34 3.37
C SER A 84 -12.91 -15.71 3.18
N LEU A 85 -11.80 -15.95 3.88
CA LEU A 85 -11.05 -17.21 3.80
C LEU A 85 -11.86 -18.43 4.34
N LYS A 86 -12.85 -18.20 5.21
CA LYS A 86 -13.75 -19.25 5.70
C LYS A 86 -14.90 -19.56 4.74
N THR A 87 -15.14 -18.70 3.76
CA THR A 87 -16.20 -18.91 2.76
C THR A 87 -15.85 -20.08 1.85
N PRO A 88 -16.71 -21.10 1.72
CA PRO A 88 -16.43 -22.26 0.88
C PRO A 88 -16.12 -21.86 -0.56
N GLY A 89 -15.00 -22.33 -1.09
CA GLY A 89 -14.60 -22.03 -2.47
C GLY A 89 -14.07 -20.61 -2.71
N PHE A 90 -13.90 -19.80 -1.66
CA PHE A 90 -13.31 -18.48 -1.81
C PHE A 90 -11.88 -18.57 -2.32
N LYS A 91 -11.60 -17.83 -3.38
CA LYS A 91 -10.25 -17.52 -3.86
C LYS A 91 -10.24 -16.09 -4.34
N ILE A 92 -9.09 -15.45 -4.26
CA ILE A 92 -8.87 -14.12 -4.79
C ILE A 92 -7.51 -14.06 -5.46
N HIS A 93 -7.46 -13.36 -6.57
CA HIS A 93 -6.24 -13.02 -7.27
C HIS A 93 -6.42 -11.66 -7.95
N TRP A 94 -5.37 -10.87 -8.00
CA TRP A 94 -5.39 -9.60 -8.74
C TRP A 94 -4.07 -9.33 -9.45
N VAL A 95 -4.13 -8.43 -10.42
CA VAL A 95 -2.98 -7.88 -11.12
C VAL A 95 -3.14 -6.37 -11.18
N SER A 96 -2.19 -5.67 -10.59
CA SER A 96 -2.16 -4.21 -10.59
C SER A 96 -1.37 -3.65 -11.77
N GLU A 97 -1.82 -2.49 -12.25
CA GLU A 97 -1.09 -1.68 -13.22
C GLU A 97 0.06 -0.92 -12.55
N LYS A 98 0.84 -0.20 -13.37
CA LYS A 98 1.92 0.64 -12.86
C LYS A 98 1.41 1.73 -11.91
N PRO A 99 2.09 1.95 -10.78
CA PRO A 99 1.71 2.98 -9.84
C PRO A 99 1.85 4.39 -10.43
N VAL A 100 0.91 5.25 -10.07
CA VAL A 100 0.95 6.68 -10.31
C VAL A 100 1.22 7.38 -8.97
N PHE A 101 2.35 8.09 -8.89
CA PHE A 101 2.81 8.73 -7.66
C PHE A 101 2.32 10.15 -7.52
N SER A 102 2.13 10.59 -6.27
CA SER A 102 1.98 12.01 -5.95
C SER A 102 3.29 12.76 -6.23
N PRO A 103 3.24 14.09 -6.46
CA PRO A 103 4.44 14.90 -6.77
C PRO A 103 5.53 14.82 -5.69
N ASP A 104 5.16 14.61 -4.44
CA ASP A 104 6.10 14.47 -3.31
C ASP A 104 6.59 13.03 -3.09
N GLY A 105 6.12 12.06 -3.88
CA GLY A 105 6.50 10.65 -3.81
C GLY A 105 6.04 9.93 -2.54
N LYS A 106 5.07 10.48 -1.79
CA LYS A 106 4.59 9.88 -0.53
C LYS A 106 3.32 9.06 -0.68
N MET A 107 2.59 9.27 -1.77
CA MET A 107 1.37 8.54 -2.09
C MET A 107 1.49 7.94 -3.49
N ALA A 108 0.79 6.84 -3.72
CA ALA A 108 0.60 6.25 -5.03
C ALA A 108 -0.79 5.63 -5.12
N TYR A 109 -1.31 5.53 -6.33
CA TYR A 109 -2.44 4.65 -6.60
C TYR A 109 -2.10 3.66 -7.71
N MET A 110 -2.70 2.49 -7.66
CA MET A 110 -2.58 1.45 -8.68
C MET A 110 -3.98 0.98 -9.06
N PRO A 111 -4.41 1.19 -10.32
CA PRO A 111 -5.56 0.47 -10.86
C PRO A 111 -5.23 -1.02 -10.99
N GLY A 112 -6.24 -1.86 -10.94
CA GLY A 112 -6.06 -3.29 -11.09
C GLY A 112 -7.33 -3.99 -11.56
N VAL A 113 -7.17 -5.27 -11.90
CA VAL A 113 -8.26 -6.19 -12.18
C VAL A 113 -8.15 -7.37 -11.23
N ASP A 114 -9.30 -7.78 -10.69
CA ASP A 114 -9.38 -8.81 -9.68
C ASP A 114 -10.31 -9.93 -10.15
N GLU A 115 -9.97 -11.16 -9.82
CA GLU A 115 -10.84 -12.33 -9.92
C GLU A 115 -11.10 -12.90 -8.53
N MET A 116 -12.34 -13.04 -8.18
CA MET A 116 -12.77 -13.64 -6.93
C MET A 116 -13.73 -14.81 -7.19
N THR A 117 -13.55 -15.93 -6.51
CA THR A 117 -14.53 -17.02 -6.53
C THR A 117 -15.29 -17.05 -5.22
N VAL A 118 -16.61 -17.17 -5.32
CA VAL A 118 -17.55 -17.19 -4.18
C VAL A 118 -18.73 -18.10 -4.49
N PRO A 119 -19.47 -18.58 -3.47
CA PRO A 119 -20.77 -19.24 -3.70
C PRO A 119 -21.75 -18.27 -4.34
N GLY A 120 -22.32 -18.65 -5.46
CA GLY A 120 -23.44 -17.92 -6.07
C GLY A 120 -24.79 -18.21 -5.39
N PRO A 121 -25.90 -17.60 -5.88
CA PRO A 121 -27.23 -17.76 -5.29
C PRO A 121 -27.73 -19.20 -5.22
N SER A 122 -27.30 -20.08 -6.12
CA SER A 122 -27.61 -21.51 -6.13
C SER A 122 -26.67 -22.35 -5.25
N GLY A 123 -25.68 -21.76 -4.61
CA GLY A 123 -24.62 -22.45 -3.90
C GLY A 123 -23.48 -22.98 -4.78
N ALA A 124 -23.61 -22.92 -6.10
CA ALA A 124 -22.51 -23.25 -7.02
C ALA A 124 -21.43 -22.14 -6.96
N ILE A 125 -20.16 -22.54 -7.05
CA ILE A 125 -19.07 -21.58 -7.09
C ILE A 125 -19.12 -20.79 -8.41
N MET A 126 -19.04 -19.48 -8.30
CA MET A 126 -18.99 -18.56 -9.44
C MET A 126 -17.73 -17.67 -9.35
N THR A 127 -17.24 -17.26 -10.50
CA THR A 127 -16.15 -16.27 -10.59
C THR A 127 -16.76 -14.89 -10.78
N VAL A 128 -16.33 -13.94 -9.98
CA VAL A 128 -16.68 -12.52 -10.10
C VAL A 128 -15.42 -11.78 -10.58
N HIS A 129 -15.58 -11.08 -11.71
CA HIS A 129 -14.53 -10.20 -12.23
C HIS A 129 -14.74 -8.78 -11.71
N MET A 130 -13.71 -8.21 -11.16
CA MET A 130 -13.76 -6.89 -10.56
C MET A 130 -12.65 -6.00 -11.15
N ARG A 131 -12.80 -4.72 -10.94
CA ARG A 131 -11.79 -3.70 -11.14
C ARG A 131 -11.64 -2.88 -9.88
N GLY A 132 -10.43 -2.59 -9.51
CA GLY A 132 -10.14 -1.91 -8.25
C GLY A 132 -9.12 -0.80 -8.37
N ILE A 133 -8.98 -0.08 -7.30
CA ILE A 133 -7.89 0.88 -7.08
C ILE A 133 -7.38 0.68 -5.67
N SER A 134 -6.11 0.38 -5.55
CA SER A 134 -5.40 0.44 -4.28
C SER A 134 -4.64 1.77 -4.16
N ILE A 135 -4.78 2.44 -3.02
CA ILE A 135 -4.07 3.68 -2.70
C ILE A 135 -3.05 3.35 -1.62
N TRP A 136 -1.80 3.72 -1.88
CA TRP A 136 -0.65 3.40 -1.04
C TRP A 136 -0.02 4.65 -0.48
N ARG A 137 0.42 4.56 0.77
CA ARG A 137 1.19 5.60 1.46
C ARG A 137 2.57 5.04 1.81
N ARG A 138 3.60 5.86 1.56
CA ARG A 138 4.93 5.58 2.05
C ARG A 138 5.04 6.09 3.47
N ASP A 139 5.12 5.17 4.42
CA ASP A 139 5.21 5.49 5.83
C ASP A 139 6.63 5.97 6.22
N PRO A 140 6.81 6.57 7.42
CA PRO A 140 8.11 7.10 7.85
C PRO A 140 9.25 6.07 7.92
N ASP A 141 8.92 4.77 8.03
CA ASP A 141 9.88 3.68 7.97
C ASP A 141 10.33 3.34 6.54
N GLY A 142 9.78 4.03 5.53
CA GLY A 142 10.07 3.84 4.11
C GLY A 142 9.25 2.75 3.43
N GLU A 143 8.40 2.04 4.17
CA GLU A 143 7.55 0.98 3.64
C GLU A 143 6.26 1.53 3.03
N TRP A 144 5.84 0.92 1.93
CA TRP A 144 4.55 1.21 1.30
C TRP A 144 3.45 0.38 1.96
N ARG A 145 2.38 1.03 2.42
CA ARG A 145 1.17 0.38 2.96
C ARG A 145 -0.07 0.87 2.24
N CYS A 146 -0.96 -0.07 1.93
CA CYS A 146 -2.26 0.25 1.37
C CYS A 146 -3.09 0.98 2.43
N VAL A 147 -3.59 2.16 2.09
CA VAL A 147 -4.44 3.00 2.97
C VAL A 147 -5.89 2.97 2.55
N VAL A 148 -6.17 2.73 1.26
CA VAL A 148 -7.53 2.53 0.75
C VAL A 148 -7.48 1.44 -0.32
N ASP A 149 -8.38 0.50 -0.21
CA ASP A 149 -8.58 -0.58 -1.16
C ASP A 149 -10.05 -0.56 -1.60
N ILE A 150 -10.29 -0.37 -2.88
CA ILE A 150 -11.64 -0.22 -3.43
C ILE A 150 -11.79 -1.19 -4.60
N ALA A 151 -12.83 -2.01 -4.55
CA ALA A 151 -13.22 -2.86 -5.65
C ALA A 151 -14.64 -2.57 -6.13
N ASN A 152 -14.88 -2.81 -7.41
CA ASN A 152 -16.19 -2.75 -8.04
C ASN A 152 -16.34 -3.90 -9.03
N GLU A 153 -17.53 -4.44 -9.16
CA GLU A 153 -17.79 -5.42 -10.21
C GLU A 153 -17.54 -4.82 -11.60
N SER A 154 -16.90 -5.60 -12.45
CA SER A 154 -16.73 -5.23 -13.85
C SER A 154 -18.08 -5.36 -14.58
N PRO A 155 -18.39 -4.48 -15.55
CA PRO A 155 -19.56 -4.67 -16.40
C PRO A 155 -19.49 -6.05 -17.07
N PRO A 156 -20.63 -6.70 -17.31
CA PRO A 156 -20.66 -7.92 -18.11
C PRO A 156 -20.07 -7.65 -19.50
N ALA A 157 -19.33 -8.63 -20.01
CA ALA A 157 -18.73 -8.58 -21.36
C ALA A 157 -19.81 -8.60 -22.45
#